data_08ee88e6dcd5bb3901a8500b4ac49a8d
#
_entry.id   08ee88e6dcd5bb3901a8500b4ac49a8d
#
_cell.length_a   1.000
_cell.length_b   1.000
_cell.length_c   1.000
_cell.angle_alpha   90.00
_cell.angle_beta   90.00
_cell.angle_gamma   90.00
#
_symmetry.space_group_name_H-M   'P 1'
#
loop_
_entity.id
_entity.type
_entity.pdbx_description
1 polymer ?
#
loop_
_entity_poly.entity_id
_entity_poly.type
_entity_poly.pdbx_seq_one_letter_code
_entity_poly.pdbx_strand_id
1 'polypeptide(L)'
;MTASAKEEYGFFGKWWQFAKERFDPFSHSLMISLFIVAHYVVVAVDLGKKFPADFGGEGAWRHFALALGVCAFFFKLRLYDEIKDYEVDCEINRDRPLVRGLVTHKDLYSGIAVCIATEVITFGLLGTAALVAIVFSIAYSLLMYKEFFIGEQ
;
A
#
# COMPACT_ATOMS: atom_id res chain seq x y z
N MET A 1 -4.17 -30.69 2.12
CA MET A 1 -3.86 -29.97 3.37
C MET A 1 -4.43 -28.55 3.21
N THR A 2 -5.25 -27.96 3.99
CA THR A 2 -6.18 -28.39 5.00
C THR A 2 -6.99 -27.17 5.42
N ALA A 3 -8.24 -27.32 5.66
CA ALA A 3 -9.18 -26.34 6.21
C ALA A 3 -8.71 -25.65 7.52
N SER A 4 -7.58 -26.06 8.07
CA SER A 4 -7.10 -25.69 9.40
C SER A 4 -6.57 -24.26 9.57
N ALA A 5 -5.95 -23.64 8.57
CA ALA A 5 -5.40 -22.30 8.75
C ALA A 5 -6.47 -21.19 8.66
N LYS A 6 -7.62 -21.50 8.08
CA LYS A 6 -8.71 -20.54 7.89
C LYS A 6 -9.54 -20.32 9.17
N GLU A 7 -9.50 -21.27 10.12
CA GLU A 7 -10.24 -21.18 11.38
C GLU A 7 -9.48 -20.47 12.50
N GLU A 8 -8.16 -20.35 12.39
CA GLU A 8 -7.30 -19.82 13.47
C GLU A 8 -7.31 -18.27 13.53
N TYR A 9 -7.57 -17.60 12.41
CA TYR A 9 -7.55 -16.13 12.34
C TYR A 9 -8.90 -15.56 11.91
N GLY A 10 -9.52 -14.75 12.76
CA GLY A 10 -10.65 -13.91 12.34
C GLY A 10 -10.24 -12.94 11.22
N PHE A 11 -11.24 -12.27 10.61
CA PHE A 11 -11.02 -11.36 9.47
C PHE A 11 -9.85 -10.37 9.69
N PHE A 12 -9.81 -9.70 10.83
CA PHE A 12 -8.74 -8.75 11.15
C PHE A 12 -7.41 -9.45 11.44
N GLY A 13 -7.46 -10.63 12.07
CA GLY A 13 -6.25 -11.40 12.40
C GLY A 13 -5.48 -11.84 11.16
N LYS A 14 -6.17 -12.32 10.11
CA LYS A 14 -5.53 -12.72 8.86
C LYS A 14 -4.85 -11.55 8.15
N TRP A 15 -5.49 -10.37 8.13
CA TRP A 15 -4.92 -9.17 7.51
C TRP A 15 -3.75 -8.61 8.30
N TRP A 16 -3.81 -8.68 9.64
CA TRP A 16 -2.69 -8.28 10.49
C TRP A 16 -1.50 -9.22 10.30
N GLN A 17 -1.74 -10.53 10.21
CA GLN A 17 -0.70 -11.51 9.94
C GLN A 17 -0.09 -11.32 8.54
N PHE A 18 -0.92 -11.13 7.53
CA PHE A 18 -0.47 -10.77 6.18
C PHE A 18 0.41 -9.52 6.19
N ALA A 19 -0.05 -8.45 6.84
CA ALA A 19 0.70 -7.20 6.91
C ALA A 19 2.05 -7.38 7.60
N LYS A 20 2.13 -8.14 8.69
CA LYS A 20 3.42 -8.43 9.38
C LYS A 20 4.40 -9.17 8.47
N GLU A 21 3.93 -10.09 7.66
CA GLU A 21 4.81 -10.93 6.84
C GLU A 21 5.21 -10.26 5.52
N ARG A 22 4.31 -9.49 4.92
CA ARG A 22 4.50 -8.97 3.56
C ARG A 22 4.77 -7.47 3.49
N PHE A 23 4.38 -6.74 4.50
CA PHE A 23 4.47 -5.28 4.53
C PHE A 23 5.40 -4.78 5.64
N ASP A 24 5.57 -5.54 6.72
CA ASP A 24 6.28 -5.08 7.93
C ASP A 24 5.83 -3.67 8.33
N PRO A 25 4.70 -3.53 9.03
CA PRO A 25 4.08 -2.22 9.29
C PRO A 25 5.00 -1.20 9.94
N PHE A 26 5.94 -1.65 10.78
CA PHE A 26 6.86 -0.75 11.46
C PHE A 26 7.88 -0.14 10.49
N SER A 27 8.60 -0.97 9.73
CA SER A 27 9.64 -0.51 8.80
C SER A 27 9.05 0.35 7.69
N HIS A 28 7.90 -0.05 7.11
CA HIS A 28 7.26 0.73 6.07
C HIS A 28 6.70 2.06 6.60
N SER A 29 6.08 2.07 7.79
CA SER A 29 5.60 3.32 8.39
C SER A 29 6.73 4.29 8.68
N LEU A 30 7.87 3.79 9.18
CA LEU A 30 9.06 4.61 9.41
C LEU A 30 9.60 5.16 8.08
N MET A 31 9.77 4.32 7.07
CA MET A 31 10.24 4.72 5.74
C MET A 31 9.33 5.79 5.11
N ILE A 32 8.01 5.57 5.14
CA ILE A 32 7.01 6.51 4.60
C ILE A 32 7.07 7.84 5.35
N SER A 33 7.16 7.80 6.69
CA SER A 33 7.26 9.01 7.52
C SER A 33 8.51 9.81 7.19
N LEU A 34 9.67 9.17 7.09
CA LEU A 34 10.92 9.82 6.72
C LEU A 34 10.87 10.42 5.31
N PHE A 35 10.26 9.71 4.36
CA PHE A 35 10.08 10.20 3.00
C PHE A 35 9.19 11.45 2.95
N ILE A 36 8.07 11.45 3.67
CA ILE A 36 7.17 12.59 3.78
C ILE A 36 7.89 13.79 4.41
N VAL A 37 8.60 13.58 5.53
CA VAL A 37 9.36 14.64 6.20
C VAL A 37 10.43 15.20 5.27
N ALA A 38 11.20 14.36 4.59
CA ALA A 38 12.22 14.80 3.64
C ALA A 38 11.62 15.64 2.51
N HIS A 39 10.48 15.21 1.95
CA HIS A 39 9.77 15.96 0.92
C HIS A 39 9.33 17.35 1.43
N TYR A 40 8.77 17.42 2.64
CA TYR A 40 8.38 18.70 3.24
C TYR A 40 9.56 19.63 3.48
N VAL A 41 10.69 19.10 3.94
CA VAL A 41 11.91 19.90 4.12
C VAL A 41 12.37 20.51 2.80
N VAL A 42 12.44 19.70 1.74
CA VAL A 42 12.86 20.16 0.40
C VAL A 42 11.93 21.26 -0.11
N VAL A 43 10.60 21.04 -0.05
CA VAL A 43 9.62 22.03 -0.49
C VAL A 43 9.67 23.31 0.35
N ALA A 44 9.84 23.19 1.68
CA ALA A 44 9.95 24.36 2.56
C ALA A 44 11.18 25.20 2.24
N VAL A 45 12.32 24.55 1.97
CA VAL A 45 13.57 25.24 1.60
C VAL A 45 13.39 25.93 0.23
N ASP A 46 12.84 25.25 -0.76
CA ASP A 46 12.60 25.78 -2.11
C ASP A 46 11.67 27.02 -2.08
N LEU A 47 10.64 26.98 -1.25
CA LEU A 47 9.71 28.10 -1.05
C LEU A 47 10.20 29.19 -0.08
N GLY A 48 11.42 29.10 0.45
CA GLY A 48 11.96 30.02 1.44
C GLY A 48 11.18 30.06 2.77
N LYS A 49 10.43 28.99 3.09
CA LYS A 49 9.65 28.87 4.32
C LYS A 49 10.47 28.24 5.44
N LYS A 50 10.20 28.67 6.67
CA LYS A 50 10.84 28.04 7.85
C LYS A 50 10.11 26.74 8.20
N PHE A 51 10.82 25.61 8.17
CA PHE A 51 10.33 24.34 8.70
C PHE A 51 10.39 24.34 10.24
N PRO A 52 9.42 23.82 10.97
CA PRO A 52 8.15 23.17 10.60
C PRO A 52 6.91 23.99 11.07
N ALA A 53 6.60 25.11 10.45
CA ALA A 53 5.55 26.00 10.95
C ALA A 53 4.14 25.37 10.96
N ASP A 54 3.89 24.32 10.17
CA ASP A 54 2.53 23.82 9.93
C ASP A 54 2.30 22.33 10.27
N PHE A 55 3.21 21.71 11.04
CA PHE A 55 3.02 20.31 11.47
C PHE A 55 1.99 20.12 12.60
N GLY A 56 1.62 21.18 13.28
CA GLY A 56 0.61 21.19 14.34
C GLY A 56 -0.46 22.23 14.05
N GLY A 57 -1.71 21.89 14.13
CA GLY A 57 -2.81 22.81 13.92
C GLY A 57 -3.79 22.32 12.85
N GLU A 58 -4.49 23.22 12.19
CA GLU A 58 -5.52 22.93 11.20
C GLU A 58 -5.02 22.11 9.99
N GLY A 59 -3.71 22.03 9.76
CA GLY A 59 -3.08 21.23 8.70
C GLY A 59 -2.80 19.77 9.04
N ALA A 60 -2.86 19.36 10.29
CA ALA A 60 -2.44 18.02 10.74
C ALA A 60 -3.20 16.88 10.05
N TRP A 61 -4.48 17.04 9.79
CA TRP A 61 -5.29 16.06 9.07
C TRP A 61 -4.80 15.81 7.63
N ARG A 62 -4.24 16.83 6.96
CA ARG A 62 -3.67 16.68 5.60
C ARG A 62 -2.46 15.78 5.60
N HIS A 63 -1.60 15.89 6.60
CA HIS A 63 -0.43 15.01 6.76
C HIS A 63 -0.86 13.58 7.03
N PHE A 64 -1.89 13.40 7.87
CA PHE A 64 -2.46 12.09 8.13
C PHE A 64 -3.10 11.49 6.86
N ALA A 65 -3.87 12.27 6.11
CA ALA A 65 -4.46 11.83 4.85
C ALA A 65 -3.38 11.42 3.83
N LEU A 66 -2.32 12.24 3.69
CA LEU A 66 -1.18 11.91 2.82
C LEU A 66 -0.50 10.61 3.26
N ALA A 67 -0.16 10.48 4.55
CA ALA A 67 0.49 9.28 5.08
C ALA A 67 -0.37 8.02 4.87
N LEU A 68 -1.67 8.12 5.12
CA LEU A 68 -2.60 7.03 4.92
C LEU A 68 -2.70 6.61 3.44
N GLY A 69 -2.80 7.59 2.53
CA GLY A 69 -2.86 7.31 1.09
C GLY A 69 -1.56 6.69 0.56
N VAL A 70 -0.40 7.21 0.98
CA VAL A 70 0.91 6.65 0.61
C VAL A 70 1.08 5.23 1.20
N CYS A 71 0.65 5.01 2.44
CA CYS A 71 0.66 3.68 3.06
C CYS A 71 -0.22 2.69 2.28
N ALA A 72 -1.43 3.11 1.88
CA ALA A 72 -2.33 2.29 1.05
C ALA A 72 -1.70 1.96 -0.30
N PHE A 73 -1.00 2.91 -0.94
CA PHE A 73 -0.28 2.69 -2.20
C PHE A 73 0.79 1.60 -2.05
N PHE A 74 1.68 1.70 -1.07
CA PHE A 74 2.72 0.70 -0.86
C PHE A 74 2.14 -0.67 -0.45
N PHE A 75 1.09 -0.68 0.36
CA PHE A 75 0.41 -1.93 0.73
C PHE A 75 -0.22 -2.61 -0.49
N LYS A 76 -0.87 -1.84 -1.37
CA LYS A 76 -1.42 -2.33 -2.64
C LYS A 76 -0.36 -3.00 -3.51
N LEU A 77 0.85 -2.44 -3.60
CA LEU A 77 1.94 -3.05 -4.36
C LEU A 77 2.29 -4.44 -3.80
N ARG A 78 2.26 -4.64 -2.47
CA ARG A 78 2.47 -5.97 -1.87
C ARG A 78 1.36 -6.95 -2.20
N LEU A 79 0.12 -6.47 -2.32
CA LEU A 79 -0.99 -7.33 -2.77
C LEU A 79 -0.83 -7.74 -4.23
N TYR A 80 -0.33 -6.87 -5.10
CA TYR A 80 0.00 -7.21 -6.49
C TYR A 80 1.13 -8.23 -6.56
N ASP A 81 2.22 -8.05 -5.82
CA ASP A 81 3.35 -8.97 -5.79
C ASP A 81 2.88 -10.39 -5.39
N GLU A 82 2.03 -10.50 -4.36
CA GLU A 82 1.52 -11.78 -3.88
C GLU A 82 0.69 -12.54 -4.93
N ILE A 83 -0.09 -11.82 -5.75
CA ILE A 83 -0.87 -12.43 -6.83
C ILE A 83 0.04 -12.83 -7.99
N LYS A 84 0.96 -11.94 -8.34
CA LYS A 84 1.87 -12.12 -9.48
C LYS A 84 2.80 -13.30 -9.28
N ASP A 85 3.38 -13.42 -8.09
CA ASP A 85 4.40 -14.42 -7.80
C ASP A 85 3.81 -15.78 -7.40
N TYR A 86 2.46 -15.93 -7.41
CA TYR A 86 1.78 -17.10 -6.87
C TYR A 86 2.25 -18.44 -7.45
N GLU A 87 2.43 -18.55 -8.77
CA GLU A 87 2.85 -19.80 -9.41
C GLU A 87 4.26 -20.19 -9.00
N VAL A 88 5.17 -19.22 -9.01
CA VAL A 88 6.57 -19.42 -8.59
C VAL A 88 6.64 -19.73 -7.08
N ASP A 89 5.87 -19.04 -6.27
CA ASP A 89 5.83 -19.26 -4.82
C ASP A 89 5.23 -20.64 -4.44
N CYS A 90 4.34 -21.20 -5.26
CA CYS A 90 3.86 -22.57 -5.07
C CYS A 90 5.00 -23.61 -5.14
N GLU A 91 6.03 -23.33 -5.92
CA GLU A 91 7.17 -24.24 -6.08
C GLU A 91 8.26 -23.98 -5.03
N ILE A 92 8.64 -22.73 -4.82
CA ILE A 92 9.84 -22.37 -4.05
C ILE A 92 9.57 -21.78 -2.66
N ASN A 93 8.39 -21.15 -2.44
CA ASN A 93 8.06 -20.39 -1.23
C ASN A 93 6.70 -20.79 -0.65
N ARG A 94 6.52 -22.04 -0.30
CA ARG A 94 5.23 -22.61 0.15
C ARG A 94 4.66 -21.98 1.43
N ASP A 95 5.46 -21.22 2.16
CA ASP A 95 5.06 -20.51 3.39
C ASP A 95 4.38 -19.14 3.10
N ARG A 96 4.32 -18.72 1.84
CA ARG A 96 3.66 -17.47 1.45
C ARG A 96 2.17 -17.45 1.83
N PRO A 97 1.64 -16.29 2.26
CA PRO A 97 0.27 -16.17 2.75
C PRO A 97 -0.79 -16.69 1.78
N LEU A 98 -0.66 -16.41 0.49
CA LEU A 98 -1.60 -16.88 -0.52
C LEU A 98 -1.46 -18.40 -0.76
N VAL A 99 -0.22 -18.89 -0.86
CA VAL A 99 0.06 -20.31 -1.14
C VAL A 99 -0.42 -21.21 -0.01
N ARG A 100 -0.18 -20.84 1.25
CA ARG A 100 -0.63 -21.62 2.41
C ARG A 100 -2.12 -21.40 2.77
N GLY A 101 -2.82 -20.50 2.06
CA GLY A 101 -4.25 -20.26 2.24
C GLY A 101 -4.62 -19.35 3.41
N LEU A 102 -3.70 -18.55 3.95
CA LEU A 102 -4.00 -17.51 4.95
C LEU A 102 -4.93 -16.45 4.34
N VAL A 103 -4.66 -16.04 3.12
CA VAL A 103 -5.51 -15.18 2.30
C VAL A 103 -5.88 -15.88 1.00
N THR A 104 -6.97 -15.46 0.37
CA THR A 104 -7.41 -15.96 -0.94
C THR A 104 -7.24 -14.88 -2.00
N HIS A 105 -7.23 -15.24 -3.29
CA HIS A 105 -7.25 -14.26 -4.39
C HIS A 105 -8.39 -13.25 -4.23
N LYS A 106 -9.58 -13.70 -3.79
CA LYS A 106 -10.71 -12.81 -3.54
C LYS A 106 -10.41 -11.80 -2.42
N ASP A 107 -9.72 -12.22 -1.37
CA ASP A 107 -9.29 -11.31 -0.30
C ASP A 107 -8.32 -10.28 -0.86
N LEU A 108 -7.32 -10.68 -1.65
CA LEU A 108 -6.34 -9.78 -2.23
C LEU A 108 -6.98 -8.77 -3.18
N TYR A 109 -7.85 -9.19 -4.09
CA TYR A 109 -8.58 -8.26 -4.96
C TYR A 109 -9.46 -7.28 -4.18
N SER A 110 -10.11 -7.75 -3.11
CA SER A 110 -10.88 -6.87 -2.21
C SER A 110 -9.97 -5.87 -1.50
N GLY A 111 -8.81 -6.32 -1.04
CA GLY A 111 -7.78 -5.46 -0.42
C GLY A 111 -7.28 -4.40 -1.39
N ILE A 112 -6.99 -4.76 -2.63
CA ILE A 112 -6.58 -3.82 -3.70
C ILE A 112 -7.67 -2.76 -3.92
N ALA A 113 -8.94 -3.16 -4.02
CA ALA A 113 -10.04 -2.23 -4.20
C ALA A 113 -10.17 -1.25 -3.03
N VAL A 114 -9.99 -1.72 -1.79
CA VAL A 114 -9.99 -0.86 -0.59
C VAL A 114 -8.81 0.10 -0.62
N CYS A 115 -7.60 -0.34 -1.00
CA CYS A 115 -6.44 0.53 -1.12
C CYS A 115 -6.67 1.63 -2.16
N ILE A 116 -7.16 1.28 -3.36
CA ILE A 116 -7.47 2.26 -4.42
C ILE A 116 -8.52 3.26 -3.93
N ALA A 117 -9.58 2.82 -3.28
CA ALA A 117 -10.59 3.73 -2.71
C ALA A 117 -9.98 4.67 -1.67
N THR A 118 -9.12 4.15 -0.79
CA THR A 118 -8.41 4.95 0.22
C THR A 118 -7.50 6.00 -0.46
N GLU A 119 -6.73 5.63 -1.47
CA GLU A 119 -5.88 6.53 -2.23
C GLU A 119 -6.71 7.66 -2.88
N VAL A 120 -7.78 7.32 -3.60
CA VAL A 120 -8.64 8.31 -4.26
C VAL A 120 -9.29 9.27 -3.27
N ILE A 121 -9.79 8.76 -2.15
CA ILE A 121 -10.41 9.59 -1.11
C ILE A 121 -9.37 10.51 -0.46
N THR A 122 -8.26 9.97 0.02
CA THR A 122 -7.26 10.74 0.76
C THR A 122 -6.60 11.81 -0.11
N PHE A 123 -6.20 11.46 -1.33
CA PHE A 123 -5.61 12.44 -2.26
C PHE A 123 -6.65 13.41 -2.82
N GLY A 124 -7.91 12.99 -2.99
CA GLY A 124 -9.01 13.88 -3.35
C GLY A 124 -9.25 14.97 -2.30
N LEU A 125 -9.15 14.62 -1.01
CA LEU A 125 -9.22 15.58 0.09
C LEU A 125 -8.04 16.57 0.11
N LEU A 126 -6.89 16.21 -0.44
CA LEU A 126 -5.71 17.08 -0.54
C LEU A 126 -5.82 18.10 -1.69
N GLY A 127 -6.69 17.86 -2.66
CA GLY A 127 -6.97 18.76 -3.76
C GLY A 127 -6.83 18.13 -5.13
N THR A 128 -7.26 18.87 -6.15
CA THR A 128 -7.37 18.37 -7.54
C THR A 128 -6.02 17.90 -8.10
N ALA A 129 -4.94 18.64 -7.85
CA ALA A 129 -3.60 18.26 -8.34
C ALA A 129 -3.13 16.92 -7.73
N ALA A 130 -3.37 16.72 -6.43
CA ALA A 130 -3.06 15.48 -5.75
C ALA A 130 -3.91 14.31 -6.28
N LEU A 131 -5.22 14.55 -6.51
CA LEU A 131 -6.11 13.56 -7.10
C LEU A 131 -5.66 13.14 -8.51
N VAL A 132 -5.27 14.09 -9.35
CA VAL A 132 -4.75 13.77 -10.69
C VAL A 132 -3.48 12.94 -10.59
N ALA A 133 -2.54 13.32 -9.72
CA ALA A 133 -1.30 12.58 -9.52
C ALA A 133 -1.56 11.12 -9.07
N ILE A 134 -2.47 10.90 -8.13
CA ILE A 134 -2.76 9.53 -7.67
C ILE A 134 -3.49 8.71 -8.75
N VAL A 135 -4.37 9.29 -9.54
CA VAL A 135 -5.02 8.59 -10.67
C VAL A 135 -3.97 8.11 -11.68
N PHE A 136 -2.98 8.95 -12.02
CA PHE A 136 -1.85 8.53 -12.86
C PHE A 136 -1.03 7.42 -12.21
N SER A 137 -0.75 7.51 -10.91
CA SER A 137 0.00 6.48 -10.17
C SER A 137 -0.75 5.15 -10.12
N ILE A 138 -2.08 5.17 -9.95
CA ILE A 138 -2.92 3.98 -10.01
C ILE A 138 -2.87 3.37 -11.42
N ALA A 139 -3.08 4.18 -12.45
CA ALA A 139 -3.03 3.71 -13.84
C ALA A 139 -1.66 3.09 -14.17
N TYR A 140 -0.57 3.74 -13.77
CA TYR A 140 0.79 3.23 -13.94
C TYR A 140 1.01 1.90 -13.19
N SER A 141 0.56 1.80 -11.94
CA SER A 141 0.68 0.56 -11.16
C SER A 141 -0.10 -0.61 -11.78
N LEU A 142 -1.27 -0.34 -12.37
CA LEU A 142 -2.05 -1.34 -13.10
C LEU A 142 -1.39 -1.74 -14.42
N LEU A 143 -0.76 -0.80 -15.12
CA LEU A 143 -0.01 -1.06 -16.34
C LEU A 143 1.17 -1.99 -16.04
N MET A 144 1.97 -1.66 -15.03
CA MET A 144 3.10 -2.47 -14.59
C MET A 144 2.66 -3.87 -14.16
N TYR A 145 1.54 -3.98 -13.47
CA TYR A 145 0.96 -5.26 -13.09
C TYR A 145 0.64 -6.13 -14.33
N LYS A 146 0.09 -5.51 -15.41
CA LYS A 146 -0.23 -6.23 -16.66
C LYS A 146 1.00 -6.61 -17.48
N GLU A 147 2.03 -5.76 -17.55
CA GLU A 147 3.24 -6.05 -18.35
C GLU A 147 3.94 -7.34 -17.93
N PHE A 148 3.91 -7.65 -16.64
CA PHE A 148 4.51 -8.89 -16.16
C PHE A 148 3.74 -10.15 -16.59
N PHE A 149 2.44 -10.05 -16.92
CA PHE A 149 1.64 -11.17 -17.45
C PHE A 149 1.73 -11.33 -18.97
N ILE A 150 2.24 -10.34 -19.70
CA ILE A 150 2.38 -10.37 -21.16
C ILE A 150 3.74 -10.95 -21.59
N GLY A 151 4.72 -10.99 -20.70
CA GLY A 151 6.07 -11.47 -20.98
C GLY A 151 6.28 -12.98 -20.96
N GLU A 152 5.26 -13.76 -20.62
CA GLU A 152 5.31 -15.24 -20.52
C GLU A 152 4.56 -15.96 -21.66
N GLN A 153 4.59 -15.44 -22.89
CA GLN A 153 4.12 -16.15 -24.09
C GLN A 153 5.29 -16.56 -24.98
#